data_90457af0a525a177fbf90c1e9a660223
#
_entry.id   90457af0a525a177fbf90c1e9a660223
#
_cell.length_a   1.000
_cell.length_b   1.000
_cell.length_c   1.000
_cell.angle_alpha   90.00
_cell.angle_beta   90.00
_cell.angle_gamma   90.00
#
_symmetry.space_group_name_H-M   'P 1'
#
loop_
_entity.id
_entity.type
_entity.pdbx_description
1 polymer ?
#
loop_
_entity_poly.entity_id
_entity_poly.type
_entity_poly.pdbx_seq_one_letter_code
_entity_poly.pdbx_strand_id
1 'polypeptide(L)'
;MKVDILTREYPPHVYGGAGVHAEELSKVLAERIDVTVRAFDGKRTEADIPAIPNAANAKGSLKVVGYDTPSELADANPALKTFGVDLQIANDVDADIIHAHTWYACLAGYLAKMLHGTPLVITAHSLEPF
;
A
#
# COMPACT_ATOMS: atom_id res chain seq x y z
N MET A 1 -2.59 4.99 16.87
CA MET A 1 -2.91 3.87 15.97
C MET A 1 -2.12 4.04 14.67
N LYS A 2 -1.60 2.96 14.18
CA LYS A 2 -0.88 2.89 12.90
C LYS A 2 -1.68 2.06 11.91
N VAL A 3 -1.78 2.51 10.66
CA VAL A 3 -2.39 1.76 9.56
C VAL A 3 -1.40 1.63 8.41
N ASP A 4 -1.21 0.42 7.91
CA ASP A 4 -0.50 0.18 6.66
C ASP A 4 -1.52 -0.02 5.54
N ILE A 5 -1.50 0.88 4.56
CA ILE A 5 -2.29 0.77 3.32
C ILE A 5 -1.42 0.10 2.27
N LEU A 6 -1.87 -1.05 1.78
CA LEU A 6 -1.17 -1.81 0.75
C LEU A 6 -1.89 -1.60 -0.58
N THR A 7 -1.18 -1.10 -1.59
CA THR A 7 -1.79 -0.77 -2.87
C THR A 7 -0.81 -0.97 -4.04
N ARG A 8 -1.34 -1.39 -5.19
CA ARG A 8 -0.58 -1.46 -6.44
C ARG A 8 -0.21 -0.05 -6.92
N GLU A 9 -1.17 0.86 -6.92
CA GLU A 9 -1.05 2.20 -7.48
C GLU A 9 -0.98 3.24 -6.37
N TYR A 10 -0.01 4.13 -6.48
CA TYR A 10 0.10 5.31 -5.62
C TYR A 10 0.96 6.37 -6.31
N PRO A 11 0.73 7.67 -6.09
CA PRO A 11 1.53 8.71 -6.74
C PRO A 11 3.05 8.47 -6.67
N PRO A 12 3.78 8.80 -7.74
CA PRO A 12 3.32 9.42 -8.99
C PRO A 12 2.76 8.41 -10.02
N HIS A 13 2.66 7.12 -9.71
CA HIS A 13 2.26 6.05 -10.61
C HIS A 13 0.80 5.64 -10.38
N VAL A 14 -0.12 6.51 -10.81
CA VAL A 14 -1.57 6.25 -10.73
C VAL A 14 -2.12 5.99 -12.12
N TYR A 15 -2.78 4.85 -12.29
CA TYR A 15 -3.31 4.38 -13.57
C TYR A 15 -4.84 4.36 -13.61
N GLY A 16 -5.50 4.39 -12.44
CA GLY A 16 -6.94 4.30 -12.35
C GLY A 16 -7.53 4.72 -11.01
N GLY A 17 -8.80 4.41 -10.83
CA GLY A 17 -9.58 4.83 -9.66
C GLY A 17 -9.08 4.27 -8.32
N ALA A 18 -8.49 3.08 -8.32
CA ALA A 18 -7.97 2.47 -7.10
C ALA A 18 -6.80 3.30 -6.51
N GLY A 19 -5.92 3.80 -7.39
CA GLY A 19 -4.80 4.66 -6.98
C GLY A 19 -5.28 6.00 -6.44
N VAL A 20 -6.27 6.62 -7.09
CA VAL A 20 -6.88 7.87 -6.62
C VAL A 20 -7.54 7.65 -5.24
N HIS A 21 -8.27 6.55 -5.08
CA HIS A 21 -8.91 6.22 -3.80
C HIS A 21 -7.88 6.02 -2.68
N ALA A 22 -6.81 5.27 -2.93
CA ALA A 22 -5.76 5.03 -1.94
C ALA A 22 -5.05 6.33 -1.54
N GLU A 23 -4.79 7.21 -2.50
CA GLU A 23 -4.21 8.53 -2.25
C GLU A 23 -5.12 9.37 -1.35
N GLU A 24 -6.36 9.59 -1.73
CA GLU A 24 -7.30 10.43 -0.98
C GLU A 24 -7.57 9.85 0.42
N LEU A 25 -7.78 8.54 0.52
CA LEU A 25 -7.98 7.88 1.80
C LEU A 25 -6.78 8.06 2.75
N SER A 26 -5.58 7.85 2.26
CA SER A 26 -4.37 7.97 3.08
C SER A 26 -4.16 9.39 3.60
N LYS A 27 -4.43 10.39 2.76
CA LYS A 27 -4.34 11.82 3.15
C LYS A 27 -5.31 12.16 4.27
N VAL A 28 -6.57 11.74 4.16
CA VAL A 28 -7.60 12.03 5.18
C VAL A 28 -7.33 11.26 6.47
N LEU A 29 -6.92 10.00 6.39
CA LEU A 29 -6.56 9.23 7.58
C LEU A 29 -5.36 9.83 8.31
N ALA A 30 -4.37 10.32 7.57
CA ALA A 30 -3.16 10.91 8.14
C ALA A 30 -3.43 12.20 8.94
N GLU A 31 -4.58 12.83 8.77
CA GLU A 31 -4.99 13.92 9.67
C GLU A 31 -5.19 13.45 11.11
N ARG A 32 -5.45 12.18 11.33
CA ARG A 32 -5.87 11.62 12.63
C ARG A 32 -4.94 10.55 13.19
N ILE A 33 -4.35 9.73 12.32
CA ILE A 33 -3.56 8.55 12.70
C ILE A 33 -2.30 8.45 11.84
N ASP A 34 -1.35 7.62 12.25
CA ASP A 34 -0.15 7.37 11.46
C ASP A 34 -0.46 6.39 10.34
N VAL A 35 -0.19 6.80 9.11
CA VAL A 35 -0.43 6.00 7.90
C VAL A 35 0.89 5.75 7.19
N THR A 36 1.17 4.48 6.89
CA THR A 36 2.22 4.10 5.95
C THR A 36 1.56 3.49 4.72
N VAL A 37 1.79 4.07 3.56
CA VAL A 37 1.39 3.47 2.29
C VAL A 37 2.55 2.64 1.76
N ARG A 38 2.29 1.39 1.44
CA ARG A 38 3.25 0.48 0.81
C ARG A 38 2.78 0.17 -0.59
N ALA A 39 3.55 0.63 -1.58
CA ALA A 39 3.14 0.64 -2.96
C ALA A 39 4.17 0.01 -3.90
N PHE A 40 3.71 -0.39 -5.06
CA PHE A 40 4.52 -0.90 -6.16
C PHE A 40 5.22 0.26 -6.91
N ASP A 41 5.96 -0.08 -7.95
CA ASP A 41 6.60 0.83 -8.88
C ASP A 41 7.72 1.70 -8.30
N GLY A 42 8.44 1.14 -7.35
CA GLY A 42 9.70 1.69 -6.90
C GLY A 42 9.64 2.70 -5.77
N LYS A 43 10.83 3.07 -5.34
CA LYS A 43 11.05 3.97 -4.21
C LYS A 43 10.43 5.36 -4.46
N ARG A 44 9.84 5.93 -3.42
CA ARG A 44 9.31 7.30 -3.44
C ARG A 44 10.31 8.26 -2.78
N THR A 45 10.34 9.48 -3.31
CA THR A 45 11.05 10.62 -2.69
C THR A 45 10.06 11.44 -1.87
N GLU A 46 10.55 12.38 -1.07
CA GLU A 46 9.67 13.29 -0.31
C GLU A 46 8.74 14.10 -1.22
N ALA A 47 9.20 14.45 -2.42
CA ALA A 47 8.40 15.18 -3.40
C ALA A 47 7.22 14.37 -3.95
N ASP A 48 7.30 13.03 -3.88
CA ASP A 48 6.25 12.12 -4.35
C ASP A 48 5.16 11.89 -3.28
N ILE A 49 5.39 12.32 -2.04
CA ILE A 49 4.44 12.10 -0.94
C ILE A 49 3.37 13.19 -0.98
N PRO A 50 2.09 12.83 -1.11
CA PRO A 50 1.00 13.81 -1.11
C PRO A 50 0.95 14.60 0.20
N ALA A 51 0.59 15.89 0.10
CA ALA A 51 0.40 16.72 1.27
C ALA A 51 -0.87 16.31 2.03
N ILE A 52 -0.79 16.30 3.35
CA ILE A 52 -1.96 16.12 4.22
C ILE A 52 -2.81 17.39 4.12
N PRO A 53 -4.13 17.30 3.81
CA PRO A 53 -4.97 18.48 3.55
C PRO A 53 -4.99 19.50 4.69
N ASN A 54 -4.96 19.04 5.93
CA ASN A 54 -4.97 19.89 7.12
C ASN A 54 -3.71 19.67 7.96
N ALA A 55 -2.56 19.78 7.32
CA ALA A 55 -1.26 19.44 7.92
C ALA A 55 -0.96 20.21 9.22
N ALA A 56 -1.38 21.47 9.31
CA ALA A 56 -1.14 22.31 10.49
C ALA A 56 -1.81 21.77 11.77
N ASN A 57 -2.91 21.03 11.65
CA ASN A 57 -3.68 20.44 12.75
C ASN A 57 -3.65 18.90 12.74
N ALA A 58 -2.88 18.31 11.88
CA ALA A 58 -2.80 16.85 11.77
C ALA A 58 -2.20 16.24 13.06
N LYS A 59 -2.84 15.18 13.54
CA LYS A 59 -2.39 14.40 14.71
C LYS A 59 -1.61 13.16 14.30
N GLY A 60 -1.72 12.77 13.05
CA GLY A 60 -1.02 11.63 12.47
C GLY A 60 0.03 12.06 11.45
N SER A 61 0.51 11.09 10.70
CA SER A 61 1.56 11.26 9.70
C SER A 61 1.28 10.42 8.46
N LEU A 62 1.89 10.80 7.33
CA LEU A 62 1.83 10.04 6.08
C LEU A 62 3.26 9.69 5.66
N LYS A 63 3.53 8.41 5.55
CA LYS A 63 4.77 7.85 5.01
C LYS A 63 4.43 6.99 3.80
N VAL A 64 5.28 7.03 2.79
CA VAL A 64 5.13 6.20 1.58
C VAL A 64 6.39 5.40 1.37
N VAL A 65 6.25 4.09 1.22
CA VAL A 65 7.33 3.16 0.92
C VAL A 65 7.01 2.46 -0.39
N GLY A 66 7.89 2.60 -1.36
CA GLY A 66 7.76 1.96 -2.66
C GLY A 66 8.68 0.77 -2.80
N TYR A 67 8.25 -0.24 -3.54
CA TYR A 67 8.94 -1.51 -3.74
C TYR A 67 9.13 -1.81 -5.22
N ASP A 68 10.32 -2.27 -5.57
CA ASP A 68 10.62 -2.77 -6.90
C ASP A 68 10.48 -4.29 -6.98
N THR A 69 10.23 -4.78 -8.18
CA THR A 69 10.34 -6.22 -8.45
C THR A 69 11.75 -6.70 -8.09
N PRO A 70 11.88 -7.81 -7.34
CA PRO A 70 13.19 -8.39 -7.06
C PRO A 70 13.96 -8.69 -8.35
N SER A 71 15.27 -8.43 -8.37
CA SER A 71 16.11 -8.61 -9.55
C SER A 71 16.09 -10.05 -10.09
N GLU A 72 15.94 -11.03 -9.21
CA GLU A 72 15.82 -12.44 -9.54
C GLU A 72 14.56 -12.76 -10.35
N LEU A 73 13.55 -11.90 -10.29
CA LEU A 73 12.29 -12.04 -11.00
C LEU A 73 12.14 -11.07 -12.18
N ALA A 74 13.23 -10.40 -12.59
CA ALA A 74 13.19 -9.41 -13.66
C ALA A 74 12.58 -9.96 -14.98
N ASP A 75 12.89 -11.21 -15.31
CA ASP A 75 12.40 -11.92 -16.51
C ASP A 75 11.19 -12.83 -16.24
N ALA A 76 10.64 -12.78 -15.03
CA ALA A 76 9.49 -13.61 -14.67
C ALA A 76 8.17 -13.06 -15.27
N ASN A 77 7.13 -13.89 -15.25
CA ASN A 77 5.81 -13.43 -15.65
C ASN A 77 5.23 -12.38 -14.66
N PRO A 78 4.22 -11.60 -15.08
CA PRO A 78 3.66 -10.53 -14.23
C PRO A 78 3.14 -11.01 -12.86
N ALA A 79 2.60 -12.21 -12.76
CA ALA A 79 2.11 -12.75 -11.49
C ALA A 79 3.24 -12.97 -10.48
N LEU A 80 4.34 -13.56 -10.92
CA LEU A 80 5.50 -13.79 -10.07
C LEU A 80 6.17 -12.48 -9.65
N LYS A 81 6.23 -11.50 -10.56
CA LYS A 81 6.72 -10.15 -10.21
C LYS A 81 5.87 -9.51 -9.11
N THR A 82 4.54 -9.61 -9.23
CA THR A 82 3.60 -9.10 -8.22
C THR A 82 3.83 -9.81 -6.87
N PHE A 83 3.93 -11.12 -6.85
CA PHE A 83 4.16 -11.87 -5.63
C PHE A 83 5.52 -11.57 -4.99
N GLY A 84 6.53 -11.30 -5.79
CA GLY A 84 7.84 -10.88 -5.30
C GLY A 84 7.78 -9.55 -4.55
N VAL A 85 7.00 -8.60 -5.04
CA VAL A 85 6.73 -7.33 -4.33
C VAL A 85 5.89 -7.58 -3.07
N ASP A 86 4.86 -8.41 -3.17
CA ASP A 86 3.99 -8.74 -2.03
C ASP A 86 4.76 -9.36 -0.86
N LEU A 87 5.76 -10.21 -1.13
CA LEU A 87 6.61 -10.81 -0.11
C LEU A 87 7.42 -9.74 0.64
N GLN A 88 7.98 -8.77 -0.07
CA GLN A 88 8.72 -7.66 0.55
C GLN A 88 7.79 -6.82 1.43
N ILE A 89 6.61 -6.46 0.92
CA ILE A 89 5.62 -5.69 1.67
C ILE A 89 5.22 -6.45 2.95
N ALA A 90 4.88 -7.73 2.83
CA ALA A 90 4.46 -8.55 3.96
C ALA A 90 5.52 -8.62 5.07
N ASN A 91 6.79 -8.70 4.68
CA ASN A 91 7.90 -8.69 5.63
C ASN A 91 8.00 -7.36 6.41
N ASP A 92 7.71 -6.25 5.74
CA ASP A 92 7.93 -4.91 6.25
C ASP A 92 6.73 -4.31 7.01
N VAL A 93 5.56 -4.94 6.96
CA VAL A 93 4.36 -4.44 7.66
C VAL A 93 4.64 -4.27 9.16
N ASP A 94 4.35 -3.08 9.67
CA ASP A 94 4.43 -2.72 11.09
C ASP A 94 3.27 -1.79 11.43
N ALA A 95 2.10 -2.36 11.66
CA ALA A 95 0.87 -1.61 11.89
C ALA A 95 -0.08 -2.34 12.83
N ASP A 96 -1.04 -1.59 13.37
CA ASP A 96 -2.16 -2.13 14.16
C ASP A 96 -3.24 -2.72 13.26
N ILE A 97 -3.39 -2.18 12.04
CA ILE A 97 -4.34 -2.64 11.03
C ILE A 97 -3.68 -2.57 9.65
N ILE A 98 -3.92 -3.59 8.84
CA ILE A 98 -3.55 -3.64 7.43
C ILE A 98 -4.80 -3.39 6.60
N HIS A 99 -4.71 -2.48 5.61
CA HIS A 99 -5.78 -2.25 4.65
C HIS A 99 -5.26 -2.46 3.23
N ALA A 100 -5.59 -3.60 2.64
CA ALA A 100 -5.16 -3.97 1.30
C ALA A 100 -6.20 -3.56 0.24
N HIS A 101 -5.72 -2.99 -0.85
CA HIS A 101 -6.53 -2.53 -1.97
C HIS A 101 -6.17 -3.30 -3.23
N THR A 102 -7.17 -3.82 -3.92
CA THR A 102 -7.10 -4.66 -5.12
C THR A 102 -6.43 -6.01 -4.87
N TRP A 103 -6.61 -6.91 -5.83
CA TRP A 103 -6.04 -8.26 -5.75
C TRP A 103 -4.50 -8.27 -5.73
N TYR A 104 -3.86 -7.26 -6.34
CA TYR A 104 -2.39 -7.15 -6.38
C TYR A 104 -1.76 -7.14 -4.99
N ALA A 105 -2.39 -6.46 -4.04
CA ALA A 105 -1.86 -6.30 -2.69
C ALA A 105 -2.53 -7.24 -1.67
N CYS A 106 -3.55 -8.00 -2.05
CA CYS A 106 -4.25 -8.89 -1.13
C CYS A 106 -3.37 -10.00 -0.59
N LEU A 107 -2.47 -10.56 -1.40
CA LEU A 107 -1.53 -11.58 -0.94
C LEU A 107 -0.57 -11.01 0.11
N ALA A 108 -0.05 -9.79 -0.11
CA ALA A 108 0.79 -9.12 0.88
C ALA A 108 0.05 -8.96 2.21
N GLY A 109 -1.20 -8.50 2.17
CA GLY A 109 -2.03 -8.36 3.37
C GLY A 109 -2.29 -9.67 4.08
N TYR A 110 -2.61 -10.73 3.34
CA TYR A 110 -2.82 -12.06 3.90
C TYR A 110 -1.56 -12.61 4.57
N LEU A 111 -0.43 -12.54 3.90
CA LEU A 111 0.85 -13.01 4.43
C LEU A 111 1.27 -12.20 5.67
N ALA A 112 1.12 -10.88 5.64
CA ALA A 112 1.42 -10.03 6.78
C ALA A 112 0.53 -10.37 7.99
N LYS A 113 -0.76 -10.63 7.77
CA LYS A 113 -1.66 -11.13 8.82
C LYS A 113 -1.17 -12.43 9.43
N MET A 114 -0.73 -13.37 8.59
CA MET A 114 -0.23 -14.66 9.08
C MET A 114 1.11 -14.53 9.82
N LEU A 115 2.00 -13.66 9.35
CA LEU A 115 3.33 -13.47 9.93
C LEU A 115 3.30 -12.65 11.23
N HIS A 116 2.50 -11.60 11.27
CA HIS A 116 2.53 -10.61 12.35
C HIS A 116 1.29 -10.63 13.25
N GLY A 117 0.24 -11.39 12.88
CA GLY A 117 -1.03 -11.42 13.63
C GLY A 117 -1.85 -10.14 13.46
N THR A 118 -1.52 -9.27 12.53
CA THR A 118 -2.19 -7.98 12.33
C THR A 118 -3.53 -8.16 11.62
N PRO A 119 -4.62 -7.54 12.12
CA PRO A 119 -5.92 -7.56 11.44
C PRO A 119 -5.86 -7.01 10.03
N LEU A 120 -6.57 -7.66 9.12
CA LEU A 120 -6.62 -7.31 7.70
C LEU A 120 -8.01 -6.88 7.27
N VAL A 121 -8.08 -5.72 6.62
CA VAL A 121 -9.24 -5.23 5.86
C VAL A 121 -8.89 -5.25 4.38
N ILE A 122 -9.82 -5.68 3.56
CA ILE A 122 -9.66 -5.71 2.09
C ILE A 122 -10.75 -4.85 1.45
N THR A 123 -10.36 -3.95 0.56
CA THR A 123 -11.27 -3.27 -0.34
C THR A 123 -11.12 -3.84 -1.74
N ALA A 124 -12.17 -4.51 -2.22
CA ALA A 124 -12.24 -4.96 -3.59
C ALA A 124 -12.73 -3.82 -4.48
N HIS A 125 -11.86 -3.33 -5.37
CA HIS A 125 -12.21 -2.27 -6.32
C HIS A 125 -12.86 -2.82 -7.59
N SER A 126 -12.71 -4.11 -7.85
CA SER A 126 -13.36 -4.85 -8.92
C SER A 126 -13.54 -6.32 -8.52
N LEU A 127 -14.59 -6.91 -9.00
CA LEU A 127 -14.85 -8.34 -8.85
C LEU A 127 -15.11 -8.90 -10.25
N GLU A 128 -14.36 -9.95 -10.60
CA GLU A 128 -14.57 -10.65 -11.86
C GLU A 128 -15.83 -11.50 -11.78
N PRO A 129 -16.79 -11.34 -12.68
CA PRO A 129 -17.92 -12.26 -12.77
C PRO A 129 -17.47 -13.63 -13.26
N PHE A 130 -18.07 -14.65 -12.77
CA PHE A 130 -17.83 -16.03 -13.21
C PHE A 130 -18.37 -16.31 -14.61
#